data_867c71ddda4aac5e6ece396a39a25a53
#
_entry.id   867c71ddda4aac5e6ece396a39a25a53
#
_cell.length_a   1.000
_cell.length_b   1.000
_cell.length_c   1.000
_cell.angle_alpha   90.00
_cell.angle_beta   90.00
_cell.angle_gamma   90.00
#
_symmetry.space_group_name_H-M   'P 1'
#
loop_
_entity.id
_entity.type
_entity.pdbx_description
1 polymer ?
#
loop_
_entity_poly.entity_id
_entity_poly.type
_entity_poly.pdbx_seq_one_letter_code
_entity_poly.pdbx_strand_id
1 'polypeptide(L)'
;MRNKRLYKYCLSSLGDVLIALILTYTTAYISKKILNYLYVRFDNKFAFYFWMFWRNVKFATVGQSLNIIVAVVLFSMLYLMITYRKAKNFVAIIEETEIMANGDLDRVIRVNAEGDIKNLAENINNISKQLKDITVAERNAQKTKNDLITNVSHDLRTPLTSIMGYLELIDNDQYKDEVALRYYVNIAYEKSKGLNLLIKDLFELTKMQNNTINLEKVDINLVELLGQVVAYFEYQFKSANMKSRINFSNDKLIINADAGKLVRAFENLLSNAIKYGKDGYYVDVVTKLEENMAVIQIINYGQLIPTVDLPYIFDRFYRVEKSRNNKIGGSGLGLAITKNIIELHEGTIKAYSNDNKTVFEIKLPIKININNN
;
A
#
# COMPACT_ATOMS: atom_id res chain seq x y z
N MET A 1 -27.21 -3.87 20.96
CA MET A 1 -27.22 -4.52 19.64
C MET A 1 -27.35 -6.06 19.71
N ARG A 2 -26.65 -6.76 20.59
CA ARG A 2 -26.68 -8.25 20.75
C ARG A 2 -28.08 -8.81 20.98
N ASN A 3 -28.87 -8.22 21.88
CA ASN A 3 -30.23 -8.69 22.19
C ASN A 3 -31.20 -8.55 20.98
N LYS A 4 -31.02 -7.54 20.14
CA LYS A 4 -31.87 -7.33 18.96
C LYS A 4 -31.63 -8.38 17.87
N ARG A 5 -30.36 -8.83 17.71
CA ARG A 5 -29.99 -9.92 16.78
C ARG A 5 -30.47 -11.27 17.28
N LEU A 6 -30.33 -11.53 18.57
CA LEU A 6 -30.80 -12.76 19.20
C LEU A 6 -32.33 -12.90 19.07
N TYR A 7 -33.05 -11.81 19.31
CA TYR A 7 -34.51 -11.75 19.10
C TYR A 7 -34.90 -12.03 17.64
N LYS A 8 -34.18 -11.44 16.67
CA LYS A 8 -34.41 -11.66 15.23
C LYS A 8 -34.16 -13.11 14.83
N TYR A 9 -33.11 -13.74 15.38
CA TYR A 9 -32.80 -15.15 15.11
C TYR A 9 -33.87 -16.09 15.70
N CYS A 10 -34.31 -15.85 16.93
CA CYS A 10 -35.40 -16.60 17.55
C CYS A 10 -36.71 -16.42 16.77
N LEU A 11 -37.00 -15.21 16.29
CA LEU A 11 -38.20 -14.93 15.48
C LEU A 11 -38.16 -15.65 14.12
N SER A 12 -36.98 -15.71 13.46
CA SER A 12 -36.76 -16.45 12.22
C SER A 12 -36.96 -17.96 12.43
N SER A 13 -36.42 -18.51 13.51
CA SER A 13 -36.56 -19.94 13.84
C SER A 13 -38.01 -20.30 14.18
N LEU A 14 -38.72 -19.42 14.92
CA LEU A 14 -40.15 -19.56 15.14
C LEU A 14 -40.95 -19.49 13.84
N GLY A 15 -40.54 -18.63 12.92
CA GLY A 15 -41.13 -18.53 11.57
C GLY A 15 -41.02 -19.84 10.80
N ASP A 16 -39.82 -20.49 10.84
CA ASP A 16 -39.60 -21.79 10.17
C ASP A 16 -40.53 -22.89 10.74
N VAL A 17 -40.71 -22.89 12.06
CA VAL A 17 -41.65 -23.82 12.74
C VAL A 17 -43.10 -23.55 12.32
N LEU A 18 -43.53 -22.30 12.29
CA LEU A 18 -44.87 -21.90 11.87
C LEU A 18 -45.14 -22.27 10.39
N ILE A 19 -44.18 -22.02 9.50
CA ILE A 19 -44.28 -22.40 8.10
C ILE A 19 -44.43 -23.93 7.96
N ALA A 20 -43.59 -24.72 8.68
CA ALA A 20 -43.72 -26.17 8.68
C ALA A 20 -45.06 -26.67 9.18
N LEU A 21 -45.63 -26.03 10.24
CA LEU A 21 -46.97 -26.35 10.75
C LEU A 21 -48.04 -26.04 9.74
N ILE A 22 -48.01 -24.87 9.11
CA ILE A 22 -48.99 -24.46 8.06
C ILE A 22 -48.93 -25.41 6.88
N LEU A 23 -47.69 -25.76 6.41
CA LEU A 23 -47.52 -26.73 5.30
C LEU A 23 -48.03 -28.10 5.67
N THR A 24 -47.80 -28.57 6.91
CA THR A 24 -48.33 -29.86 7.39
C THR A 24 -49.86 -29.86 7.40
N TYR A 25 -50.46 -28.79 7.90
CA TYR A 25 -51.93 -28.64 7.93
C TYR A 25 -52.53 -28.59 6.51
N THR A 26 -51.92 -27.78 5.62
CA THR A 26 -52.41 -27.64 4.24
C THR A 26 -52.26 -28.94 3.43
N THR A 27 -51.13 -29.66 3.58
CA THR A 27 -50.97 -30.98 2.92
C THR A 27 -51.97 -32.00 3.44
N ALA A 28 -52.23 -32.05 4.73
CA ALA A 28 -53.25 -32.93 5.30
C ALA A 28 -54.66 -32.56 4.86
N TYR A 29 -54.97 -31.26 4.75
CA TYR A 29 -56.26 -30.77 4.26
C TYR A 29 -56.48 -31.12 2.77
N ILE A 30 -55.45 -30.87 1.93
CA ILE A 30 -55.52 -31.16 0.49
C ILE A 30 -55.65 -32.66 0.26
N SER A 31 -54.86 -33.51 0.95
CA SER A 31 -54.95 -34.95 0.84
C SER A 31 -56.35 -35.47 1.20
N LYS A 32 -56.96 -34.94 2.23
CA LYS A 32 -58.33 -35.27 2.60
C LYS A 32 -59.32 -34.86 1.51
N LYS A 33 -59.16 -33.72 0.90
CA LYS A 33 -60.03 -33.19 -0.17
C LYS A 33 -59.89 -34.03 -1.44
N ILE A 34 -58.68 -34.41 -1.79
CA ILE A 34 -58.39 -35.30 -2.92
C ILE A 34 -58.99 -36.69 -2.69
N LEU A 35 -58.84 -37.29 -1.52
CA LEU A 35 -59.45 -38.56 -1.16
C LEU A 35 -60.99 -38.53 -1.27
N ASN A 36 -61.64 -37.50 -0.78
CA ASN A 36 -63.07 -37.32 -0.92
C ASN A 36 -63.49 -37.14 -2.40
N TYR A 37 -62.73 -36.39 -3.19
CA TYR A 37 -63.01 -36.21 -4.63
C TYR A 37 -62.86 -37.52 -5.40
N LEU A 38 -61.80 -38.28 -5.14
CA LEU A 38 -61.62 -39.60 -5.76
C LEU A 38 -62.70 -40.58 -5.37
N TYR A 39 -63.20 -40.54 -4.10
CA TYR A 39 -64.29 -41.33 -3.62
C TYR A 39 -65.63 -41.03 -4.37
N VAL A 40 -65.93 -39.76 -4.61
CA VAL A 40 -67.17 -39.33 -5.25
C VAL A 40 -67.15 -39.62 -6.79
N ARG A 41 -65.97 -39.52 -7.43
CA ARG A 41 -65.87 -39.58 -8.91
C ARG A 41 -65.58 -40.98 -9.46
N PHE A 42 -64.95 -41.81 -8.67
CA PHE A 42 -64.62 -43.16 -9.09
C PHE A 42 -65.45 -44.16 -8.28
N ASP A 43 -66.45 -44.72 -8.96
CA ASP A 43 -67.27 -45.81 -8.45
C ASP A 43 -66.50 -47.15 -8.44
N ASN A 44 -65.30 -47.10 -7.85
CA ASN A 44 -64.29 -48.18 -7.84
C ASN A 44 -64.25 -48.80 -6.43
N LYS A 45 -64.50 -50.10 -6.38
CA LYS A 45 -64.50 -50.89 -5.10
C LYS A 45 -63.22 -50.64 -4.28
N PHE A 46 -62.08 -50.39 -4.94
CA PHE A 46 -60.81 -50.10 -4.24
C PHE A 46 -60.86 -48.76 -3.47
N ALA A 47 -61.35 -47.70 -4.10
CA ALA A 47 -61.53 -46.40 -3.46
C ALA A 47 -62.50 -46.44 -2.26
N PHE A 48 -63.55 -47.28 -2.38
CA PHE A 48 -64.49 -47.49 -1.28
C PHE A 48 -63.88 -48.25 -0.13
N TYR A 49 -63.16 -49.33 -0.34
CA TYR A 49 -62.47 -50.10 0.69
C TYR A 49 -61.35 -49.26 1.36
N PHE A 50 -60.61 -48.48 0.59
CA PHE A 50 -59.57 -47.60 1.11
C PHE A 50 -60.17 -46.48 1.96
N TRP A 51 -61.27 -45.84 1.51
CA TRP A 51 -62.02 -44.85 2.27
C TRP A 51 -62.63 -45.47 3.58
N MET A 52 -63.22 -46.64 3.49
CA MET A 52 -63.79 -47.36 4.62
C MET A 52 -62.69 -47.79 5.63
N PHE A 53 -61.54 -48.26 5.17
CA PHE A 53 -60.37 -48.54 5.98
C PHE A 53 -59.90 -47.26 6.71
N TRP A 54 -59.71 -46.17 5.97
CA TRP A 54 -59.28 -44.87 6.51
C TRP A 54 -60.29 -44.28 7.50
N ARG A 55 -61.57 -44.44 7.26
CA ARG A 55 -62.62 -44.03 8.17
C ARG A 55 -62.60 -44.87 9.48
N ASN A 56 -62.43 -46.16 9.38
CA ASN A 56 -62.38 -47.07 10.54
C ASN A 56 -61.11 -46.85 11.35
N VAL A 57 -59.98 -46.61 10.72
CA VAL A 57 -58.72 -46.23 11.36
C VAL A 57 -58.90 -44.89 12.12
N LYS A 58 -59.66 -43.96 11.56
CA LYS A 58 -59.89 -42.64 12.21
C LYS A 58 -60.73 -42.71 13.48
N PHE A 59 -61.68 -43.64 13.59
CA PHE A 59 -62.55 -43.77 14.76
C PHE A 59 -62.00 -44.74 15.85
N ALA A 60 -61.02 -45.56 15.53
CA ALA A 60 -60.34 -46.37 16.52
C ALA A 60 -59.32 -45.55 17.32
N THR A 61 -59.18 -45.80 18.62
CA THR A 61 -58.16 -45.16 19.49
C THR A 61 -56.75 -45.30 18.93
N VAL A 62 -56.41 -46.42 18.31
CA VAL A 62 -55.19 -46.70 17.56
C VAL A 62 -55.02 -45.80 16.32
N GLY A 63 -56.13 -45.46 15.61
CA GLY A 63 -56.12 -44.60 14.45
C GLY A 63 -55.90 -43.12 14.74
N GLN A 64 -56.30 -42.64 15.93
CA GLN A 64 -55.97 -41.31 16.39
C GLN A 64 -54.46 -41.17 16.68
N SER A 65 -53.90 -42.18 17.36
CA SER A 65 -52.44 -42.25 17.62
C SER A 65 -51.62 -42.32 16.31
N LEU A 66 -52.08 -43.13 15.33
CA LEU A 66 -51.44 -43.24 14.01
C LEU A 66 -51.45 -41.90 13.23
N ASN A 67 -52.57 -41.16 13.25
CA ASN A 67 -52.67 -39.86 12.60
C ASN A 67 -51.71 -38.83 13.24
N ILE A 68 -51.55 -38.84 14.56
CA ILE A 68 -50.60 -37.98 15.25
C ILE A 68 -49.18 -38.33 14.86
N ILE A 69 -48.84 -39.63 14.79
CA ILE A 69 -47.49 -40.08 14.36
C ILE A 69 -47.19 -39.63 12.96
N VAL A 70 -48.11 -39.84 12.00
CA VAL A 70 -47.97 -39.37 10.61
C VAL A 70 -47.80 -37.86 10.51
N ALA A 71 -48.57 -37.10 11.27
CA ALA A 71 -48.43 -35.64 11.33
C ALA A 71 -47.07 -35.21 11.87
N VAL A 72 -46.56 -35.84 12.91
CA VAL A 72 -45.25 -35.57 13.51
C VAL A 72 -44.12 -35.91 12.54
N VAL A 73 -44.20 -37.05 11.86
CA VAL A 73 -43.20 -37.43 10.82
C VAL A 73 -43.19 -36.47 9.66
N LEU A 74 -44.37 -36.08 9.16
CA LEU A 74 -44.51 -35.14 8.05
C LEU A 74 -44.01 -33.73 8.45
N PHE A 75 -44.34 -33.29 9.64
CA PHE A 75 -43.82 -32.03 10.19
C PHE A 75 -42.28 -32.07 10.31
N SER A 76 -41.72 -33.13 10.86
CA SER A 76 -40.28 -33.31 11.04
C SER A 76 -39.56 -33.29 9.68
N MET A 77 -40.13 -33.97 8.67
CA MET A 77 -39.58 -34.01 7.31
C MET A 77 -39.58 -32.62 6.65
N LEU A 78 -40.69 -31.88 6.74
CA LEU A 78 -40.80 -30.53 6.21
C LEU A 78 -39.90 -29.56 6.93
N TYR A 79 -39.81 -29.64 8.25
CA TYR A 79 -38.92 -28.82 9.07
C TYR A 79 -37.45 -29.05 8.70
N LEU A 80 -37.02 -30.32 8.59
CA LEU A 80 -35.67 -30.67 8.14
C LEU A 80 -35.37 -30.14 6.73
N MET A 81 -36.36 -30.20 5.82
CA MET A 81 -36.19 -29.67 4.45
C MET A 81 -36.00 -28.15 4.44
N ILE A 82 -36.72 -27.38 5.27
CA ILE A 82 -36.61 -25.93 5.40
C ILE A 82 -35.24 -25.56 6.01
N THR A 83 -34.82 -26.27 7.05
CA THR A 83 -33.57 -25.96 7.78
C THR A 83 -32.31 -26.48 7.06
N TYR A 84 -32.45 -27.47 6.18
CA TYR A 84 -31.32 -28.08 5.46
C TYR A 84 -30.49 -27.05 4.65
N ARG A 85 -31.16 -26.12 3.95
CA ARG A 85 -30.46 -25.05 3.19
C ARG A 85 -29.64 -24.15 4.08
N LYS A 86 -30.16 -23.79 5.27
CA LYS A 86 -29.44 -22.95 6.25
C LYS A 86 -28.20 -23.68 6.79
N ALA A 87 -28.37 -24.96 7.13
CA ALA A 87 -27.29 -25.82 7.60
C ALA A 87 -26.21 -26.01 6.54
N LYS A 88 -26.58 -26.25 5.28
CA LYS A 88 -25.64 -26.39 4.15
C LYS A 88 -24.80 -25.12 3.95
N ASN A 89 -25.43 -23.94 3.96
CA ASN A 89 -24.71 -22.68 3.82
C ASN A 89 -23.76 -22.44 4.99
N PHE A 90 -24.15 -22.81 6.20
CA PHE A 90 -23.30 -22.67 7.38
C PHE A 90 -22.07 -23.59 7.33
N VAL A 91 -22.26 -24.86 6.90
CA VAL A 91 -21.14 -25.81 6.69
C VAL A 91 -20.18 -25.25 5.62
N ALA A 92 -20.69 -24.73 4.51
CA ALA A 92 -19.84 -24.14 3.48
C ALA A 92 -19.01 -22.95 4.01
N ILE A 93 -19.58 -22.12 4.90
CA ILE A 93 -18.81 -21.03 5.54
C ILE A 93 -17.69 -21.59 6.40
N ILE A 94 -17.97 -22.66 7.18
CA ILE A 94 -16.96 -23.28 8.04
C ILE A 94 -15.81 -23.84 7.19
N GLU A 95 -16.12 -24.63 6.16
CA GLU A 95 -15.13 -25.25 5.28
C GLU A 95 -14.23 -24.20 4.58
N GLU A 96 -14.84 -23.17 4.00
CA GLU A 96 -14.07 -22.12 3.33
C GLU A 96 -13.24 -21.28 4.34
N THR A 97 -13.78 -21.04 5.54
CA THR A 97 -13.05 -20.34 6.61
C THR A 97 -11.84 -21.15 7.10
N GLU A 98 -11.96 -22.48 7.18
CA GLU A 98 -10.85 -23.36 7.54
C GLU A 98 -9.73 -23.33 6.48
N ILE A 99 -10.08 -23.30 5.18
CA ILE A 99 -9.12 -23.14 4.09
C ILE A 99 -8.41 -21.78 4.19
N MET A 100 -9.17 -20.70 4.46
CA MET A 100 -8.60 -19.36 4.68
C MET A 100 -7.64 -19.33 5.88
N ALA A 101 -8.00 -19.99 6.98
CA ALA A 101 -7.16 -20.08 8.17
C ALA A 101 -5.84 -20.82 7.92
N ASN A 102 -5.83 -21.77 6.97
CA ASN A 102 -4.64 -22.47 6.53
C ASN A 102 -3.77 -21.67 5.52
N GLY A 103 -4.14 -20.42 5.26
CA GLY A 103 -3.31 -19.45 4.51
C GLY A 103 -3.79 -19.12 3.09
N ASP A 104 -4.85 -19.76 2.58
CA ASP A 104 -5.43 -19.41 1.27
C ASP A 104 -6.43 -18.23 1.41
N LEU A 105 -5.88 -17.03 1.55
CA LEU A 105 -6.66 -15.80 1.69
C LEU A 105 -7.30 -15.30 0.37
N ASP A 106 -7.06 -15.97 -0.76
CA ASP A 106 -7.66 -15.64 -2.05
C ASP A 106 -9.07 -16.21 -2.21
N ARG A 107 -9.45 -17.11 -1.33
CA ARG A 107 -10.79 -17.69 -1.31
C ARG A 107 -11.86 -16.64 -1.00
N VAL A 108 -13.01 -16.81 -1.64
CA VAL A 108 -14.18 -15.97 -1.42
C VAL A 108 -15.37 -16.87 -1.07
N ILE A 109 -15.90 -16.70 0.13
CA ILE A 109 -17.08 -17.41 0.59
C ILE A 109 -18.29 -16.93 -0.22
N ARG A 110 -18.89 -17.82 -0.99
CA ARG A 110 -20.11 -17.58 -1.77
C ARG A 110 -21.23 -18.42 -1.20
N VAL A 111 -22.21 -17.79 -0.58
CA VAL A 111 -23.39 -18.47 -0.03
C VAL A 111 -24.65 -17.96 -0.75
N ASN A 112 -25.53 -18.88 -1.07
CA ASN A 112 -26.85 -18.55 -1.58
C ASN A 112 -27.83 -18.43 -0.40
N ALA A 113 -27.65 -17.41 0.42
CA ALA A 113 -28.42 -17.14 1.61
C ALA A 113 -28.75 -15.64 1.71
N GLU A 114 -29.79 -15.30 2.46
CA GLU A 114 -30.16 -13.96 2.81
C GLU A 114 -30.03 -13.72 4.32
N GLY A 115 -29.97 -12.46 4.74
CA GLY A 115 -29.93 -12.06 6.15
C GLY A 115 -28.58 -12.35 6.81
N ASP A 116 -28.60 -12.89 8.03
CA ASP A 116 -27.42 -12.94 8.91
C ASP A 116 -26.31 -13.87 8.38
N ILE A 117 -26.66 -14.94 7.66
CA ILE A 117 -25.68 -15.87 7.05
C ILE A 117 -24.90 -15.17 5.92
N LYS A 118 -25.59 -14.38 5.09
CA LYS A 118 -24.95 -13.58 4.05
C LYS A 118 -24.02 -12.53 4.66
N ASN A 119 -24.51 -11.80 5.66
CA ASN A 119 -23.71 -10.80 6.36
C ASN A 119 -22.46 -11.42 7.02
N LEU A 120 -22.57 -12.63 7.57
CA LEU A 120 -21.42 -13.36 8.13
C LEU A 120 -20.38 -13.68 7.05
N ALA A 121 -20.81 -14.22 5.91
CA ALA A 121 -19.91 -14.52 4.80
C ALA A 121 -19.20 -13.25 4.27
N GLU A 122 -19.94 -12.14 4.09
CA GLU A 122 -19.38 -10.86 3.66
C GLU A 122 -18.38 -10.31 4.69
N ASN A 123 -18.66 -10.39 5.97
CA ASN A 123 -17.73 -9.95 7.03
C ASN A 123 -16.45 -10.78 7.03
N ILE A 124 -16.53 -12.11 6.86
CA ILE A 124 -15.35 -12.97 6.79
C ILE A 124 -14.54 -12.64 5.53
N ASN A 125 -15.18 -12.45 4.37
CA ASN A 125 -14.50 -12.05 3.13
C ASN A 125 -13.77 -10.71 3.31
N ASN A 126 -14.38 -9.74 3.97
CA ASN A 126 -13.76 -8.44 4.26
C ASN A 126 -12.55 -8.59 5.19
N ILE A 127 -12.64 -9.42 6.24
CA ILE A 127 -11.53 -9.71 7.15
C ILE A 127 -10.39 -10.40 6.37
N SER A 128 -10.70 -11.40 5.54
CA SER A 128 -9.71 -12.09 4.71
C SER A 128 -8.97 -11.13 3.77
N LYS A 129 -9.71 -10.23 3.12
CA LYS A 129 -9.13 -9.20 2.26
C LYS A 129 -8.20 -8.27 3.03
N GLN A 130 -8.65 -7.74 4.18
CA GLN A 130 -7.81 -6.88 5.02
C GLN A 130 -6.54 -7.60 5.50
N LEU A 131 -6.66 -8.86 5.92
CA LEU A 131 -5.52 -9.67 6.34
C LEU A 131 -4.53 -9.88 5.19
N LYS A 132 -5.02 -10.15 3.98
CA LYS A 132 -4.20 -10.27 2.78
C LYS A 132 -3.46 -8.96 2.49
N ASP A 133 -4.16 -7.82 2.50
CA ASP A 133 -3.57 -6.50 2.24
C ASP A 133 -2.46 -6.19 3.27
N ILE A 134 -2.70 -6.48 4.55
CA ILE A 134 -1.69 -6.33 5.62
C ILE A 134 -0.49 -7.25 5.38
N THR A 135 -0.72 -8.52 5.05
CA THR A 135 0.35 -9.50 4.82
C THR A 135 1.22 -9.10 3.60
N VAL A 136 0.60 -8.60 2.53
CA VAL A 136 1.32 -8.10 1.35
C VAL A 136 2.13 -6.85 1.70
N ALA A 137 1.55 -5.91 2.45
CA ALA A 137 2.24 -4.70 2.90
C ALA A 137 3.44 -5.05 3.80
N GLU A 138 3.28 -5.99 4.74
CA GLU A 138 4.36 -6.46 5.62
C GLU A 138 5.50 -7.14 4.84
N ARG A 139 5.17 -8.02 3.89
CA ARG A 139 6.17 -8.66 3.01
C ARG A 139 6.94 -7.63 2.19
N ASN A 140 6.25 -6.63 1.65
CA ASN A 140 6.90 -5.55 0.89
C ASN A 140 7.81 -4.70 1.79
N ALA A 141 7.38 -4.37 3.01
CA ALA A 141 8.19 -3.66 3.99
C ALA A 141 9.43 -4.47 4.39
N GLN A 142 9.27 -5.78 4.63
CA GLN A 142 10.40 -6.67 4.96
C GLN A 142 11.38 -6.81 3.78
N LYS A 143 10.87 -6.95 2.55
CA LYS A 143 11.70 -6.97 1.34
C LYS A 143 12.51 -5.67 1.22
N THR A 144 11.84 -4.53 1.33
CA THR A 144 12.49 -3.21 1.28
C THR A 144 13.58 -3.08 2.36
N LYS A 145 13.33 -3.58 3.58
CA LYS A 145 14.32 -3.59 4.67
C LYS A 145 15.53 -4.47 4.32
N ASN A 146 15.31 -5.65 3.77
CA ASN A 146 16.40 -6.56 3.39
C ASN A 146 17.23 -6.00 2.22
N ASP A 147 16.58 -5.43 1.21
CA ASP A 147 17.21 -4.75 0.08
C ASP A 147 18.07 -3.56 0.56
N LEU A 148 17.54 -2.81 1.55
CA LEU A 148 18.29 -1.72 2.20
C LEU A 148 19.56 -2.23 2.85
N ILE A 149 19.50 -3.26 3.70
CA ILE A 149 20.68 -3.83 4.38
C ILE A 149 21.71 -4.33 3.37
N THR A 150 21.27 -5.00 2.32
CA THR A 150 22.14 -5.56 1.28
C THR A 150 22.85 -4.46 0.50
N ASN A 151 22.11 -3.47 0.01
CA ASN A 151 22.65 -2.37 -0.79
C ASN A 151 23.59 -1.48 0.04
N VAL A 152 23.21 -1.15 1.28
CA VAL A 152 24.07 -0.41 2.22
C VAL A 152 25.37 -1.15 2.48
N SER A 153 25.30 -2.45 2.76
CA SER A 153 26.49 -3.25 3.02
C SER A 153 27.47 -3.27 1.84
N HIS A 154 26.92 -3.36 0.61
CA HIS A 154 27.74 -3.30 -0.60
C HIS A 154 28.37 -1.92 -0.79
N ASP A 155 27.59 -0.85 -0.64
CA ASP A 155 28.04 0.53 -0.87
C ASP A 155 29.01 1.04 0.22
N LEU A 156 28.95 0.49 1.43
CA LEU A 156 29.95 0.72 2.48
C LEU A 156 31.24 -0.09 2.25
N ARG A 157 31.12 -1.33 1.79
CA ARG A 157 32.29 -2.21 1.57
C ARG A 157 33.25 -1.66 0.52
N THR A 158 32.72 -1.16 -0.60
CA THR A 158 33.53 -0.70 -1.72
C THR A 158 34.52 0.42 -1.34
N PRO A 159 34.09 1.57 -0.75
CA PRO A 159 35.02 2.61 -0.32
C PRO A 159 35.92 2.13 0.81
N LEU A 160 35.43 1.31 1.74
CA LEU A 160 36.25 0.78 2.85
C LEU A 160 37.37 -0.09 2.34
N THR A 161 37.12 -1.02 1.40
CA THR A 161 38.17 -1.86 0.78
C THR A 161 39.20 -0.99 0.05
N SER A 162 38.75 0.09 -0.63
CA SER A 162 39.70 1.01 -1.30
C SER A 162 40.57 1.76 -0.29
N ILE A 163 39.99 2.27 0.81
CA ILE A 163 40.72 2.93 1.89
C ILE A 163 41.80 1.98 2.45
N MET A 164 41.39 0.77 2.83
CA MET A 164 42.28 -0.25 3.38
C MET A 164 43.41 -0.58 2.41
N GLY A 165 43.08 -0.80 1.13
CA GLY A 165 44.10 -1.14 0.13
C GLY A 165 45.15 -0.03 -0.09
N TYR A 166 44.75 1.24 -0.13
CA TYR A 166 45.71 2.35 -0.24
C TYR A 166 46.53 2.56 1.04
N LEU A 167 45.93 2.35 2.21
CA LEU A 167 46.66 2.38 3.48
C LEU A 167 47.63 1.22 3.60
N GLU A 168 47.28 0.02 3.14
CA GLU A 168 48.17 -1.15 3.10
C GLU A 168 49.36 -0.95 2.17
N LEU A 169 49.17 -0.31 1.00
CA LEU A 169 50.27 0.07 0.12
C LEU A 169 51.23 1.06 0.80
N ILE A 170 50.72 1.96 1.62
CA ILE A 170 51.55 2.91 2.38
C ILE A 170 52.26 2.21 3.52
N ASP A 171 51.58 1.35 4.28
CA ASP A 171 52.14 0.61 5.43
C ASP A 171 53.27 -0.35 5.04
N ASN A 172 53.18 -0.92 3.84
CA ASN A 172 54.15 -1.82 3.25
C ASN A 172 55.24 -1.09 2.42
N ASP A 173 55.34 0.25 2.50
CA ASP A 173 56.29 1.06 1.72
C ASP A 173 56.21 0.86 0.20
N GLN A 174 55.06 0.45 -0.32
CA GLN A 174 54.83 0.17 -1.74
C GLN A 174 54.47 1.44 -2.53
N TYR A 175 55.26 2.49 -2.40
CA TYR A 175 55.15 3.73 -3.15
C TYR A 175 56.52 4.14 -3.72
N LYS A 176 56.53 4.81 -4.89
CA LYS A 176 57.75 5.15 -5.59
C LYS A 176 58.47 6.38 -5.02
N ASP A 177 57.69 7.36 -4.56
CA ASP A 177 58.15 8.67 -4.12
C ASP A 177 57.09 9.35 -3.22
N GLU A 178 57.44 10.49 -2.68
CA GLU A 178 56.55 11.28 -1.83
C GLU A 178 55.26 11.71 -2.58
N VAL A 179 55.33 11.90 -3.89
CA VAL A 179 54.15 12.29 -4.70
C VAL A 179 53.18 11.13 -4.76
N ALA A 180 53.64 9.89 -4.96
CA ALA A 180 52.80 8.70 -4.94
C ALA A 180 52.21 8.46 -3.55
N LEU A 181 52.99 8.66 -2.46
CA LEU A 181 52.50 8.59 -1.09
C LEU A 181 51.33 9.60 -0.85
N ARG A 182 51.54 10.86 -1.20
CA ARG A 182 50.53 11.90 -1.08
C ARG A 182 49.26 11.59 -1.91
N TYR A 183 49.44 11.01 -3.08
CA TYR A 183 48.36 10.59 -3.94
C TYR A 183 47.53 9.47 -3.28
N TYR A 184 48.13 8.45 -2.67
CA TYR A 184 47.44 7.37 -1.98
C TYR A 184 46.72 7.89 -0.73
N VAL A 185 47.36 8.75 0.06
CA VAL A 185 46.71 9.43 1.21
C VAL A 185 45.50 10.22 0.77
N ASN A 186 45.61 10.97 -0.33
CA ASN A 186 44.48 11.76 -0.84
C ASN A 186 43.33 10.88 -1.30
N ILE A 187 43.59 9.75 -1.97
CA ILE A 187 42.52 8.81 -2.35
C ILE A 187 41.82 8.25 -1.10
N ALA A 188 42.58 7.79 -0.10
CA ALA A 188 42.03 7.26 1.13
C ALA A 188 41.18 8.30 1.85
N TYR A 189 41.62 9.56 1.90
CA TYR A 189 40.92 10.68 2.51
C TYR A 189 39.60 10.99 1.78
N GLU A 190 39.60 11.10 0.45
CA GLU A 190 38.40 11.38 -0.34
C GLU A 190 37.39 10.22 -0.25
N LYS A 191 37.86 8.97 -0.21
CA LYS A 191 36.97 7.82 0.01
C LYS A 191 36.37 7.81 1.40
N SER A 192 37.14 8.23 2.44
CA SER A 192 36.62 8.37 3.81
C SER A 192 35.56 9.44 3.94
N LYS A 193 35.74 10.59 3.26
CA LYS A 193 34.69 11.63 3.17
C LYS A 193 33.40 11.10 2.53
N GLY A 194 33.51 10.40 1.41
CA GLY A 194 32.37 9.78 0.74
C GLY A 194 31.63 8.78 1.64
N LEU A 195 32.38 7.97 2.39
CA LEU A 195 31.84 7.00 3.35
C LEU A 195 31.09 7.72 4.49
N ASN A 196 31.65 8.80 5.04
CA ASN A 196 31.00 9.58 6.08
C ASN A 196 29.68 10.21 5.61
N LEU A 197 29.64 10.72 4.37
CA LEU A 197 28.42 11.24 3.77
C LEU A 197 27.34 10.13 3.64
N LEU A 198 27.73 8.95 3.17
CA LEU A 198 26.82 7.80 3.01
C LEU A 198 26.25 7.35 4.36
N ILE A 199 27.06 7.35 5.43
CA ILE A 199 26.61 7.05 6.79
C ILE A 199 25.61 8.12 7.27
N LYS A 200 25.89 9.41 7.04
CA LYS A 200 24.96 10.50 7.40
C LYS A 200 23.62 10.36 6.65
N ASP A 201 23.66 10.02 5.36
CA ASP A 201 22.46 9.80 4.56
C ASP A 201 21.63 8.64 5.10
N LEU A 202 22.30 7.54 5.51
CA LEU A 202 21.63 6.38 6.10
C LEU A 202 20.96 6.72 7.44
N PHE A 203 21.65 7.45 8.32
CA PHE A 203 21.06 7.90 9.59
C PHE A 203 19.86 8.80 9.38
N GLU A 204 19.90 9.72 8.43
CA GLU A 204 18.73 10.53 8.12
C GLU A 204 17.56 9.69 7.59
N LEU A 205 17.85 8.77 6.67
CA LEU A 205 16.83 7.89 6.15
C LEU A 205 16.14 7.09 7.28
N THR A 206 16.91 6.57 8.23
CA THR A 206 16.36 5.81 9.36
C THR A 206 15.51 6.67 10.29
N LYS A 207 15.93 7.94 10.56
CA LYS A 207 15.12 8.90 11.32
C LYS A 207 13.80 9.24 10.61
N MET A 208 13.84 9.36 9.27
CA MET A 208 12.67 9.63 8.45
C MET A 208 11.66 8.49 8.50
N GLN A 209 12.13 7.23 8.47
CA GLN A 209 11.25 6.05 8.54
C GLN A 209 10.48 5.94 9.87
N ASN A 210 11.10 6.36 10.96
CA ASN A 210 10.52 6.27 12.30
C ASN A 210 9.61 7.45 12.65
N ASN A 211 9.32 8.37 11.73
CA ASN A 211 8.59 9.63 11.97
C ASN A 211 9.15 10.42 13.17
N THR A 212 10.45 10.28 13.44
CA THR A 212 11.12 10.93 14.59
C THR A 212 11.77 12.27 14.22
N ILE A 213 11.53 12.76 13.01
CA ILE A 213 12.05 14.07 12.59
C ILE A 213 11.11 15.16 13.08
N ASN A 214 11.56 15.91 14.06
CA ASN A 214 10.96 17.19 14.39
C ASN A 214 11.56 18.26 13.47
N LEU A 215 10.74 18.90 12.63
CA LEU A 215 11.16 20.02 11.80
C LEU A 215 11.18 21.29 12.64
N GLU A 216 12.26 22.03 12.54
CA GLU A 216 12.39 23.39 13.11
C GLU A 216 11.91 24.40 12.06
N LYS A 217 10.58 24.42 11.83
CA LYS A 217 9.99 25.30 10.82
C LYS A 217 9.99 26.76 11.29
N VAL A 218 10.55 27.64 10.45
CA VAL A 218 10.52 29.10 10.59
C VAL A 218 10.09 29.74 9.28
N ASP A 219 9.65 30.98 9.32
CA ASP A 219 9.34 31.74 8.11
C ASP A 219 10.63 32.13 7.39
N ILE A 220 10.82 31.66 6.18
CA ILE A 220 12.01 31.91 5.37
C ILE A 220 11.64 32.46 4.00
N ASN A 221 12.51 33.32 3.45
CA ASN A 221 12.44 33.73 2.06
C ASN A 221 13.13 32.66 1.18
N LEU A 222 12.34 31.89 0.47
CA LEU A 222 12.82 30.79 -0.37
C LEU A 222 13.78 31.25 -1.46
N VAL A 223 13.54 32.43 -2.05
CA VAL A 223 14.40 33.00 -3.12
C VAL A 223 15.79 33.32 -2.57
N GLU A 224 15.86 33.90 -1.38
CA GLU A 224 17.15 34.23 -0.72
C GLU A 224 17.89 32.94 -0.33
N LEU A 225 17.20 31.98 0.28
CA LEU A 225 17.78 30.69 0.65
C LEU A 225 18.39 29.99 -0.58
N LEU A 226 17.61 29.90 -1.67
CA LEU A 226 18.07 29.25 -2.89
C LEU A 226 19.24 30.00 -3.53
N GLY A 227 19.21 31.34 -3.50
CA GLY A 227 20.32 32.17 -3.98
C GLY A 227 21.63 31.90 -3.22
N GLN A 228 21.58 31.76 -1.89
CA GLN A 228 22.74 31.40 -1.07
C GLN A 228 23.27 30.00 -1.43
N VAL A 229 22.39 29.03 -1.62
CA VAL A 229 22.81 27.66 -1.98
C VAL A 229 23.47 27.65 -3.37
N VAL A 230 22.90 28.36 -4.36
CA VAL A 230 23.49 28.44 -5.71
C VAL A 230 24.86 29.15 -5.66
N ALA A 231 25.00 30.22 -4.89
CA ALA A 231 26.27 30.94 -4.72
C ALA A 231 27.35 30.02 -4.08
N TYR A 232 26.96 29.20 -3.09
CA TYR A 232 27.88 28.23 -2.49
C TYR A 232 28.36 27.17 -3.53
N PHE A 233 27.54 26.81 -4.51
CA PHE A 233 27.89 25.86 -5.56
C PHE A 233 28.68 26.47 -6.73
N GLU A 234 28.89 27.79 -6.77
CA GLU A 234 29.58 28.50 -7.89
C GLU A 234 30.97 27.94 -8.19
N TYR A 235 31.75 27.62 -7.15
CA TYR A 235 33.05 27.01 -7.29
C TYR A 235 32.96 25.59 -7.92
N GLN A 236 31.97 24.82 -7.51
CA GLN A 236 31.76 23.46 -8.02
C GLN A 236 31.31 23.47 -9.49
N PHE A 237 30.45 24.42 -9.87
CA PHE A 237 30.08 24.64 -11.27
C PHE A 237 31.31 24.96 -12.12
N LYS A 238 32.13 25.93 -11.68
CA LYS A 238 33.37 26.29 -12.39
C LYS A 238 34.33 25.11 -12.51
N SER A 239 34.53 24.34 -11.44
CA SER A 239 35.37 23.15 -11.44
C SER A 239 34.89 22.06 -12.38
N ALA A 240 33.58 21.97 -12.61
CA ALA A 240 32.94 21.08 -13.57
C ALA A 240 32.85 21.65 -14.99
N ASN A 241 33.40 22.87 -15.23
CA ASN A 241 33.27 23.61 -16.47
C ASN A 241 31.80 23.90 -16.84
N MET A 242 30.98 24.22 -15.84
CA MET A 242 29.56 24.52 -15.99
C MET A 242 29.26 25.92 -15.53
N LYS A 243 28.11 26.49 -15.96
CA LYS A 243 27.60 27.78 -15.53
C LYS A 243 26.18 27.68 -15.02
N SER A 244 25.91 28.33 -13.90
CA SER A 244 24.55 28.51 -13.38
C SER A 244 23.86 29.67 -14.06
N ARG A 245 22.58 29.52 -14.42
CA ARG A 245 21.71 30.60 -14.90
C ARG A 245 20.53 30.69 -13.94
N ILE A 246 20.34 31.85 -13.36
CA ILE A 246 19.34 32.10 -12.33
C ILE A 246 18.21 32.92 -12.94
N ASN A 247 16.98 32.47 -12.76
CA ASN A 247 15.77 33.19 -13.10
C ASN A 247 14.79 33.14 -11.91
N PHE A 248 14.99 34.02 -10.98
CA PHE A 248 14.18 34.07 -9.76
C PHE A 248 12.96 34.96 -9.91
N SER A 249 11.85 34.58 -9.27
CA SER A 249 10.66 35.40 -9.14
C SER A 249 10.97 36.72 -8.44
N ASN A 250 10.33 37.80 -8.89
CA ASN A 250 10.37 39.08 -8.20
C ASN A 250 9.54 39.08 -6.91
N ASP A 251 8.63 38.10 -6.76
CA ASP A 251 7.81 37.98 -5.58
C ASP A 251 8.60 37.40 -4.41
N LYS A 252 8.31 37.89 -3.20
CA LYS A 252 8.83 37.29 -1.98
C LYS A 252 8.09 35.99 -1.72
N LEU A 253 8.75 34.85 -1.96
CA LEU A 253 8.20 33.53 -1.70
C LEU A 253 8.49 33.17 -0.23
N ILE A 254 7.62 33.61 0.68
CA ILE A 254 7.73 33.27 2.11
C ILE A 254 7.06 31.92 2.37
N ILE A 255 7.81 30.98 2.92
CA ILE A 255 7.35 29.65 3.30
C ILE A 255 7.67 29.36 4.78
N ASN A 256 6.87 28.54 5.42
CA ASN A 256 7.15 28.05 6.78
C ASN A 256 7.88 26.69 6.69
N ALA A 257 9.21 26.72 6.89
CA ALA A 257 10.03 25.54 6.58
C ALA A 257 11.29 25.46 7.48
N ASP A 258 11.87 24.28 7.54
CA ASP A 258 13.18 24.03 8.11
C ASP A 258 14.24 24.32 7.04
N ALA A 259 14.94 25.46 7.21
CA ALA A 259 15.94 25.94 6.27
C ALA A 259 17.08 24.92 6.05
N GLY A 260 17.56 24.28 7.12
CA GLY A 260 18.65 23.30 7.03
C GLY A 260 18.28 22.07 6.20
N LYS A 261 17.04 21.60 6.34
CA LYS A 261 16.53 20.47 5.53
C LYS A 261 16.34 20.87 4.08
N LEU A 262 15.79 22.05 3.79
CA LEU A 262 15.63 22.53 2.41
C LEU A 262 16.98 22.75 1.73
N VAL A 263 17.96 23.36 2.42
CA VAL A 263 19.33 23.50 1.89
C VAL A 263 19.86 22.15 1.42
N ARG A 264 19.75 21.11 2.26
CA ARG A 264 20.18 19.76 1.90
C ARG A 264 19.44 19.20 0.68
N ALA A 265 18.13 19.42 0.56
CA ALA A 265 17.37 18.99 -0.61
C ALA A 265 17.89 19.67 -1.88
N PHE A 266 18.15 20.99 -1.84
CA PHE A 266 18.68 21.73 -2.97
C PHE A 266 20.12 21.34 -3.30
N GLU A 267 20.99 21.14 -2.29
CA GLU A 267 22.36 20.61 -2.48
C GLU A 267 22.37 19.26 -3.22
N ASN A 268 21.49 18.35 -2.84
CA ASN A 268 21.34 17.07 -3.54
C ASN A 268 20.96 17.24 -5.00
N LEU A 269 20.02 18.14 -5.30
CA LEU A 269 19.60 18.39 -6.70
C LEU A 269 20.66 19.10 -7.51
N LEU A 270 21.34 20.09 -6.96
CA LEU A 270 22.43 20.80 -7.63
C LEU A 270 23.64 19.89 -7.87
N SER A 271 23.99 19.06 -6.87
CA SER A 271 25.03 18.04 -7.01
C SER A 271 24.70 17.04 -8.12
N ASN A 272 23.45 16.60 -8.20
CA ASN A 272 22.98 15.74 -9.31
C ASN A 272 23.03 16.47 -10.64
N ALA A 273 22.63 17.75 -10.70
CA ALA A 273 22.70 18.56 -11.91
C ALA A 273 24.14 18.72 -12.42
N ILE A 274 25.13 18.92 -11.52
CA ILE A 274 26.55 18.94 -11.89
C ILE A 274 27.00 17.57 -12.42
N LYS A 275 26.65 16.51 -11.72
CA LYS A 275 27.10 15.14 -11.97
C LYS A 275 26.58 14.60 -13.32
N TYR A 276 25.33 14.84 -13.63
CA TYR A 276 24.66 14.31 -14.82
C TYR A 276 24.43 15.35 -15.92
N GLY A 277 24.63 16.63 -15.59
CA GLY A 277 24.45 17.77 -16.52
C GLY A 277 25.74 18.29 -17.15
N LYS A 278 26.91 17.69 -16.84
CA LYS A 278 28.23 18.19 -17.25
C LYS A 278 28.35 18.44 -18.75
N ASP A 279 27.81 17.54 -19.57
CA ASP A 279 27.88 17.64 -21.03
C ASP A 279 27.00 18.79 -21.59
N GLY A 280 26.04 19.26 -20.80
CA GLY A 280 25.12 20.34 -21.18
C GLY A 280 25.57 21.75 -20.80
N TYR A 281 26.71 21.90 -20.11
CA TYR A 281 27.34 23.17 -19.75
C TYR A 281 26.53 24.11 -18.84
N TYR A 282 25.19 24.08 -18.85
CA TYR A 282 24.33 24.96 -18.08
C TYR A 282 23.52 24.20 -17.04
N VAL A 283 23.28 24.87 -15.89
CA VAL A 283 22.25 24.51 -14.91
C VAL A 283 21.38 25.73 -14.70
N ASP A 284 20.06 25.58 -14.95
CA ASP A 284 19.11 26.66 -14.70
C ASP A 284 18.43 26.43 -13.36
N VAL A 285 18.30 27.51 -12.60
CA VAL A 285 17.54 27.53 -11.34
C VAL A 285 16.47 28.60 -11.46
N VAL A 286 15.22 28.16 -11.48
CA VAL A 286 14.06 29.02 -11.74
C VAL A 286 13.14 28.97 -10.52
N THR A 287 12.63 30.11 -10.10
CA THR A 287 11.54 30.18 -9.13
C THR A 287 10.38 30.98 -9.70
N LYS A 288 9.17 30.55 -9.39
CA LYS A 288 7.94 31.24 -9.77
C LYS A 288 6.85 31.01 -8.73
N LEU A 289 5.88 31.91 -8.70
CA LEU A 289 4.66 31.76 -7.93
C LEU A 289 3.57 31.17 -8.85
N GLU A 290 2.98 30.05 -8.49
CA GLU A 290 1.81 29.49 -9.15
C GLU A 290 0.70 29.32 -8.11
N GLU A 291 -0.39 30.05 -8.27
CA GLU A 291 -1.48 30.08 -7.29
C GLU A 291 -0.96 30.40 -5.87
N ASN A 292 -1.01 29.42 -4.97
CA ASN A 292 -0.51 29.53 -3.59
C ASN A 292 0.73 28.65 -3.33
N MET A 293 1.46 28.30 -4.39
CA MET A 293 2.64 27.44 -4.32
C MET A 293 3.88 28.16 -4.84
N ALA A 294 4.95 28.10 -4.08
CA ALA A 294 6.28 28.43 -4.58
C ALA A 294 6.79 27.27 -5.41
N VAL A 295 7.03 27.49 -6.70
CA VAL A 295 7.54 26.49 -7.62
C VAL A 295 9.01 26.75 -7.87
N ILE A 296 9.84 25.72 -7.66
CA ILE A 296 11.28 25.72 -7.91
C ILE A 296 11.57 24.70 -9.01
N GLN A 297 12.33 25.10 -10.02
CA GLN A 297 12.81 24.18 -11.04
C GLN A 297 14.33 24.22 -11.10
N ILE A 298 14.96 23.04 -11.01
CA ILE A 298 16.40 22.85 -11.23
C ILE A 298 16.51 22.05 -12.52
N ILE A 299 17.16 22.63 -13.53
CA ILE A 299 17.18 22.12 -14.90
C ILE A 299 18.63 21.89 -15.33
N ASN A 300 18.94 20.71 -15.79
CA ASN A 300 20.22 20.39 -16.43
C ASN A 300 20.03 19.85 -17.85
N TYR A 301 21.04 20.02 -18.69
CA TYR A 301 21.01 19.75 -20.13
C TYR A 301 21.96 18.62 -20.55
N GLY A 302 22.27 17.71 -19.64
CA GLY A 302 23.16 16.58 -19.90
C GLY A 302 22.39 15.30 -20.23
N GLN A 303 22.83 14.22 -19.60
CA GLN A 303 22.26 12.90 -19.84
C GLN A 303 20.77 12.85 -19.43
N LEU A 304 19.93 12.38 -20.35
CA LEU A 304 18.50 12.21 -20.09
C LEU A 304 18.22 10.98 -19.25
N ILE A 305 17.18 11.07 -18.42
CA ILE A 305 16.63 9.94 -17.68
C ILE A 305 15.64 9.21 -18.60
N PRO A 306 15.83 7.89 -18.84
CA PRO A 306 14.87 7.13 -19.63
C PRO A 306 13.46 7.21 -19.02
N THR A 307 12.44 7.28 -19.85
CA THR A 307 11.03 7.40 -19.39
C THR A 307 10.61 6.26 -18.47
N VAL A 308 11.15 5.07 -18.69
CA VAL A 308 10.89 3.88 -17.87
C VAL A 308 11.47 3.99 -16.44
N ASP A 309 12.52 4.81 -16.27
CA ASP A 309 13.19 5.00 -14.99
C ASP A 309 12.59 6.18 -14.18
N LEU A 310 11.94 7.15 -14.84
CA LEU A 310 11.38 8.34 -14.19
C LEU A 310 10.48 8.08 -12.98
N PRO A 311 9.58 7.06 -12.98
CA PRO A 311 8.77 6.75 -11.82
C PRO A 311 9.56 6.31 -10.59
N TYR A 312 10.76 5.76 -10.80
CA TYR A 312 11.55 5.08 -9.77
C TYR A 312 12.75 5.89 -9.26
N ILE A 313 13.10 7.02 -9.89
CA ILE A 313 14.32 7.78 -9.51
C ILE A 313 14.30 8.35 -8.09
N PHE A 314 13.12 8.47 -7.49
CA PHE A 314 12.93 8.87 -6.09
C PHE A 314 12.89 7.68 -5.13
N ASP A 315 12.95 6.45 -5.65
CA ASP A 315 13.02 5.25 -4.80
C ASP A 315 14.41 5.11 -4.20
N ARG A 316 14.48 4.53 -3.03
CA ARG A 316 15.73 4.35 -2.28
C ARG A 316 16.66 3.41 -3.03
N PHE A 317 17.95 3.79 -3.14
CA PHE A 317 19.00 3.03 -3.84
C PHE A 317 18.75 2.83 -5.33
N TYR A 318 17.71 3.47 -5.86
CA TYR A 318 17.46 3.39 -7.30
C TYR A 318 18.53 4.15 -8.09
N ARG A 319 19.02 3.54 -9.15
CA ARG A 319 20.01 4.12 -10.06
C ARG A 319 19.72 3.64 -11.48
N VAL A 320 19.71 4.57 -12.42
CA VAL A 320 19.58 4.25 -13.84
C VAL A 320 20.77 3.38 -14.26
N GLU A 321 20.55 2.26 -14.96
CA GLU A 321 21.59 1.25 -15.25
C GLU A 321 22.85 1.81 -15.91
N LYS A 322 22.71 2.79 -16.81
CA LYS A 322 23.84 3.47 -17.47
C LYS A 322 24.75 4.22 -16.49
N SER A 323 24.25 4.61 -15.32
CA SER A 323 25.01 5.29 -14.26
C SER A 323 25.71 4.33 -13.28
N ARG A 324 25.50 3.02 -13.41
CA ARG A 324 26.15 1.99 -12.57
C ARG A 324 27.66 1.84 -12.83
N ASN A 325 28.18 2.41 -13.93
CA ASN A 325 29.62 2.48 -14.14
C ASN A 325 30.27 3.21 -12.95
N ASN A 326 31.18 2.54 -12.26
CA ASN A 326 31.84 2.94 -11.01
C ASN A 326 32.54 4.32 -11.03
N LYS A 327 32.64 4.99 -12.17
CA LYS A 327 33.23 6.33 -12.30
C LYS A 327 32.32 7.46 -11.87
N ILE A 328 30.97 7.25 -11.85
CA ILE A 328 30.00 8.26 -11.46
C ILE A 328 29.30 7.79 -10.17
N GLY A 329 30.02 7.80 -9.06
CA GLY A 329 29.56 7.32 -7.75
C GLY A 329 28.32 8.05 -7.21
N GLY A 330 27.50 7.38 -6.37
CA GLY A 330 26.35 7.93 -5.67
C GLY A 330 25.55 6.81 -5.02
N SER A 331 25.07 7.04 -3.80
CA SER A 331 24.36 6.06 -2.96
C SER A 331 22.94 5.74 -3.46
N GLY A 332 22.37 6.50 -4.39
CA GLY A 332 20.95 6.39 -4.74
C GLY A 332 20.01 6.83 -3.63
N LEU A 333 20.52 7.49 -2.58
CA LEU A 333 19.73 7.98 -1.44
C LEU A 333 19.35 9.45 -1.59
N GLY A 334 20.12 10.27 -2.29
CA GLY A 334 19.94 11.71 -2.34
C GLY A 334 18.56 12.13 -2.82
N LEU A 335 18.05 11.59 -3.93
CA LEU A 335 16.71 11.92 -4.44
C LEU A 335 15.59 11.42 -3.52
N ALA A 336 15.75 10.25 -2.90
CA ALA A 336 14.80 9.74 -1.92
C ALA A 336 14.73 10.63 -0.66
N ILE A 337 15.89 11.09 -0.17
CA ILE A 337 15.98 12.06 0.93
C ILE A 337 15.33 13.37 0.53
N THR A 338 15.63 13.89 -0.67
CA THR A 338 15.02 15.12 -1.20
C THR A 338 13.51 15.03 -1.24
N LYS A 339 12.96 13.96 -1.81
CA LYS A 339 11.51 13.73 -1.86
C LYS A 339 10.90 13.74 -0.46
N ASN A 340 11.48 13.03 0.47
CA ASN A 340 10.97 12.97 1.84
C ASN A 340 11.02 14.33 2.54
N ILE A 341 12.11 15.11 2.38
CA ILE A 341 12.21 16.47 2.92
C ILE A 341 11.09 17.34 2.37
N ILE A 342 10.84 17.29 1.07
CA ILE A 342 9.79 18.10 0.44
C ILE A 342 8.39 17.67 0.92
N GLU A 343 8.13 16.38 1.04
CA GLU A 343 6.87 15.83 1.56
C GLU A 343 6.63 16.21 3.03
N LEU A 344 7.67 16.22 3.88
CA LEU A 344 7.60 16.71 5.27
C LEU A 344 7.25 18.21 5.37
N HIS A 345 7.51 18.97 4.30
CA HIS A 345 7.12 20.38 4.17
C HIS A 345 5.80 20.55 3.41
N GLU A 346 4.98 19.47 3.27
CA GLU A 346 3.68 19.49 2.60
C GLU A 346 3.78 19.84 1.11
N GLY A 347 4.97 19.69 0.54
CA GLY A 347 5.28 19.95 -0.84
C GLY A 347 5.23 18.70 -1.72
N THR A 348 5.50 18.92 -3.00
CA THR A 348 5.63 17.83 -3.98
C THR A 348 6.88 18.02 -4.83
N ILE A 349 7.51 16.92 -5.25
CA ILE A 349 8.61 16.93 -6.21
C ILE A 349 8.29 16.00 -7.38
N LYS A 350 8.58 16.47 -8.59
CA LYS A 350 8.45 15.71 -9.83
C LYS A 350 9.69 15.87 -10.69
N ALA A 351 9.93 14.90 -11.56
CA ALA A 351 10.99 14.98 -12.55
C ALA A 351 10.44 14.77 -13.95
N TYR A 352 10.96 15.54 -14.88
CA TYR A 352 10.65 15.44 -16.31
C TYR A 352 11.98 15.36 -17.06
N SER A 353 12.07 14.50 -18.06
CA SER A 353 13.28 14.37 -18.87
C SER A 353 12.88 14.20 -20.33
N ASN A 354 12.98 15.28 -21.08
CA ASN A 354 12.62 15.39 -22.50
C ASN A 354 13.40 16.54 -23.16
N ASP A 355 13.39 16.62 -24.49
CA ASP A 355 13.93 17.72 -25.27
C ASP A 355 15.35 18.16 -24.85
N ASN A 356 16.23 17.20 -24.60
CA ASN A 356 17.61 17.43 -24.16
C ASN A 356 17.79 18.10 -22.80
N LYS A 357 16.78 18.04 -21.93
CA LYS A 357 16.87 18.56 -20.56
C LYS A 357 16.19 17.64 -19.55
N THR A 358 16.71 17.65 -18.33
CA THR A 358 16.08 17.05 -17.14
C THR A 358 15.69 18.16 -16.20
N VAL A 359 14.43 18.16 -15.76
CA VAL A 359 13.82 19.16 -14.87
C VAL A 359 13.40 18.48 -13.59
N PHE A 360 13.90 18.93 -12.46
CA PHE A 360 13.35 18.63 -11.16
C PHE A 360 12.49 19.79 -10.70
N GLU A 361 11.19 19.58 -10.58
CA GLU A 361 10.21 20.57 -10.15
C GLU A 361 9.74 20.29 -8.73
N ILE A 362 9.88 21.28 -7.86
CA ILE A 362 9.42 21.27 -6.48
C ILE A 362 8.31 22.29 -6.33
N LYS A 363 7.24 21.93 -5.62
CA LYS A 363 6.17 22.84 -5.22
C LYS A 363 6.06 22.83 -3.70
N LEU A 364 6.15 24.00 -3.08
CA LEU A 364 6.02 24.20 -1.64
C LEU A 364 4.91 25.22 -1.34
N PRO A 365 4.06 24.98 -0.31
CA PRO A 365 3.02 25.93 0.05
C PRO A 365 3.64 27.24 0.57
N ILE A 366 3.14 28.39 0.06
CA ILE A 366 3.53 29.69 0.58
C ILE A 366 2.68 30.02 1.82
N LYS A 367 3.27 30.81 2.71
CA LYS A 367 2.53 31.43 3.81
C LYS A 367 1.67 32.56 3.23
N ILE A 368 0.35 32.36 3.17
CA ILE A 368 -0.57 33.43 2.79
C ILE A 368 -0.63 34.43 3.96
N ASN A 369 -0.08 35.60 3.80
CA ASN A 369 -0.34 36.70 4.71
C ASN A 369 -1.81 37.15 4.54
N ILE A 370 -2.70 36.68 5.41
CA ILE A 370 -4.11 37.14 5.50
C ILE A 370 -4.16 38.57 6.11
N ASN A 371 -3.17 39.36 5.90
CA ASN A 371 -3.17 40.77 6.29
C ASN A 371 -3.13 41.64 5.05
N ASN A 372 -4.30 41.82 4.42
CA ASN A 372 -4.63 42.97 3.63
C ASN A 372 -6.14 43.22 3.75
N ASN A 373 -6.53 43.90 4.81
CA ASN A 373 -7.57 44.93 4.74
C ASN A 373 -7.42 45.88 5.93
#